data_42cf7e2dc9d12d1756b8e059a0e5654d
#
_entry.id   42cf7e2dc9d12d1756b8e059a0e5654d
#
_cell.length_a   1.000
_cell.length_b   1.000
_cell.length_c   1.000
_cell.angle_alpha   90.00
_cell.angle_beta   90.00
_cell.angle_gamma   90.00
#
_symmetry.space_group_name_H-M   'P 1'
#
loop_
_entity.id
_entity.type
_entity.pdbx_description
1 polymer ?
#
loop_
_entity_poly.entity_id
_entity_poly.type
_entity_poly.pdbx_seq_one_letter_code
_entity_poly.pdbx_strand_id
1 'polypeptide(L)'
;KKIKNYYVRESVGIATGILISCLHMSGLCMLTHTPSPMNFLNSILGRPNNEKPFVLLIVGYPDKDCKIPTFAKNKKKLKEISTIF
;
A
#
# COMPACT_ATOMS: atom_id res chain seq x y z
N LYS A 1 -27.39 11.49 12.06
CA LYS A 1 -26.69 10.66 13.03
C LYS A 1 -25.40 10.13 12.46
N LYS A 2 -24.30 10.43 13.12
CA LYS A 2 -22.98 9.96 12.68
C LYS A 2 -22.73 8.55 13.21
N ILE A 3 -22.28 7.69 12.33
CA ILE A 3 -21.85 6.34 12.69
C ILE A 3 -20.34 6.30 12.58
N LYS A 4 -19.68 5.92 13.67
CA LYS A 4 -18.23 5.79 13.67
C LYS A 4 -17.85 4.36 13.32
N ASN A 5 -17.09 4.20 12.26
CA ASN A 5 -16.57 2.90 11.85
C ASN A 5 -15.22 2.66 12.53
N TYR A 6 -15.08 1.50 13.13
CA TYR A 6 -13.84 1.06 13.73
C TYR A 6 -13.04 0.24 12.72
N TYR A 7 -11.75 0.15 12.92
CA TYR A 7 -10.85 -0.66 12.09
C TYR A 7 -10.82 -0.26 10.61
N VAL A 8 -11.08 1.03 10.33
CA VAL A 8 -11.09 1.52 8.94
C VAL A 8 -9.72 1.31 8.30
N ARG A 9 -8.66 1.75 8.98
CA ARG A 9 -7.30 1.63 8.47
C ARG A 9 -6.88 0.18 8.31
N GLU A 10 -7.21 -0.64 9.28
CA GLU A 10 -6.88 -2.07 9.25
C GLU A 10 -7.56 -2.76 8.08
N SER A 11 -8.84 -2.47 7.86
CA SER A 11 -9.61 -3.04 6.75
C SER A 11 -9.03 -2.64 5.39
N VAL A 12 -8.73 -1.35 5.24
CA VAL A 12 -8.16 -0.85 3.99
C VAL A 12 -6.77 -1.41 3.77
N GLY A 13 -5.98 -1.55 4.85
CA GLY A 13 -4.64 -2.14 4.78
C GLY A 13 -4.68 -3.58 4.32
N ILE A 14 -5.61 -4.37 4.84
CA ILE A 14 -5.78 -5.77 4.43
C ILE A 14 -6.18 -5.84 2.96
N ALA A 15 -7.14 -5.02 2.55
CA ALA A 15 -7.59 -4.97 1.15
C ALA A 15 -6.44 -4.56 0.23
N THR A 16 -5.62 -3.61 0.66
CA THR A 16 -4.47 -3.15 -0.11
C THR A 16 -3.46 -4.27 -0.31
N GLY A 17 -3.18 -5.04 0.74
CA GLY A 17 -2.26 -6.18 0.65
C GLY A 17 -2.75 -7.25 -0.33
N ILE A 18 -4.03 -7.55 -0.28
CA ILE A 18 -4.64 -8.50 -1.22
C ILE A 18 -4.53 -8.00 -2.66
N LEU A 19 -4.81 -6.71 -2.86
CA LEU A 19 -4.71 -6.08 -4.18
C LEU A 19 -3.28 -6.15 -4.72
N ILE A 20 -2.29 -5.84 -3.88
CA ILE A 20 -0.87 -5.91 -4.26
C ILE A 20 -0.52 -7.32 -4.71
N SER A 21 -0.95 -8.33 -3.97
CA SER A 21 -0.68 -9.72 -4.32
C SER A 21 -1.32 -10.09 -5.66
N CYS A 22 -2.55 -9.69 -5.89
CA CYS A 22 -3.24 -9.97 -7.15
C CYS A 22 -2.57 -9.28 -8.33
N LEU A 23 -2.16 -8.03 -8.16
CA LEU A 23 -1.47 -7.29 -9.21
C LEU A 23 -0.12 -7.92 -9.54
N HIS A 24 0.62 -8.34 -8.51
CA HIS A 24 1.90 -9.00 -8.69
C HIS A 24 1.74 -10.31 -9.47
N MET A 25 0.76 -11.13 -9.10
CA MET A 25 0.50 -12.39 -9.79
C MET A 25 0.03 -12.19 -11.22
N SER A 26 -0.53 -11.02 -11.53
CA SER A 26 -0.93 -10.66 -12.89
C SER A 26 0.23 -10.14 -13.75
N GLY A 27 1.43 -10.07 -13.19
CA GLY A 27 2.61 -9.61 -13.92
C GLY A 27 2.85 -8.11 -13.87
N LEU A 28 2.16 -7.42 -12.97
CA LEU A 28 2.31 -5.97 -12.82
C LEU A 28 3.27 -5.64 -11.67
N CYS A 29 3.94 -4.52 -11.80
CA CYS A 29 4.76 -3.97 -10.72
C CYS A 29 4.05 -2.79 -10.10
N MET A 30 4.28 -2.57 -8.83
CA MET A 30 3.67 -1.46 -8.13
C MET A 30 4.59 -0.90 -7.06
N LEU A 31 4.34 0.37 -6.75
CA LEU A 31 5.06 1.08 -5.70
C LEU A 31 4.03 1.67 -4.75
N THR A 32 4.16 1.35 -3.47
CA THR A 32 3.37 2.01 -2.44
C THR A 32 4.00 3.35 -2.13
N HIS A 33 3.19 4.39 -2.06
CA HIS A 33 3.66 5.73 -1.80
C HIS A 33 2.68 6.46 -0.89
N THR A 34 3.23 7.10 0.13
CA THR A 34 2.44 7.88 1.07
C THR A 34 3.01 9.30 1.13
N PRO A 35 2.69 10.14 0.11
CA PRO A 35 3.17 11.52 0.12
C PRO A 35 2.57 12.27 1.30
N SER A 36 3.32 13.20 1.87
CA SER A 36 2.83 13.99 3.00
C SER A 36 2.92 15.48 2.64
N PRO A 37 1.81 16.23 2.80
CA PRO A 37 0.47 15.74 3.16
C PRO A 37 -0.24 15.06 1.99
N MET A 38 -1.26 14.23 2.28
CA MET A 38 -2.01 13.52 1.24
C MET A 38 -3.35 14.17 0.91
N ASN A 39 -3.71 15.25 1.58
CA ASN A 39 -5.04 15.85 1.45
C ASN A 39 -5.35 16.36 0.03
N PHE A 40 -4.32 16.65 -0.76
CA PHE A 40 -4.51 17.07 -2.14
C PHE A 40 -5.24 16.04 -2.99
N LEU A 41 -5.17 14.76 -2.59
CA LEU A 41 -5.84 13.69 -3.32
C LEU A 41 -7.36 13.81 -3.24
N ASN A 42 -7.89 14.35 -2.15
CA ASN A 42 -9.32 14.59 -2.04
C ASN A 42 -9.82 15.54 -3.12
N SER A 43 -9.08 16.60 -3.39
CA SER A 43 -9.43 17.56 -4.43
C SER A 43 -9.32 16.98 -5.83
N ILE A 44 -8.23 16.24 -6.09
CA ILE A 44 -7.99 15.64 -7.41
C ILE A 44 -9.08 14.60 -7.73
N LEU A 45 -9.48 13.80 -6.74
CA LEU A 45 -10.44 12.73 -6.92
C LEU A 45 -11.88 13.15 -6.66
N GLY A 46 -12.11 14.39 -6.24
CA GLY A 46 -13.45 14.89 -5.95
C GLY A 46 -14.09 14.21 -4.74
N ARG A 47 -13.27 13.86 -3.74
CA ARG A 47 -13.77 13.17 -2.55
C ARG A 47 -13.97 14.14 -1.39
N PRO A 48 -14.97 13.86 -0.51
CA PRO A 48 -15.25 14.74 0.63
C PRO A 48 -14.17 14.67 1.71
N ASN A 49 -14.16 15.68 2.58
CA ASN A 49 -13.15 15.80 3.62
C ASN A 49 -13.20 14.68 4.67
N ASN A 50 -14.34 14.00 4.80
CA ASN A 50 -14.45 12.89 5.76
C ASN A 50 -13.82 11.59 5.24
N GLU A 51 -13.38 11.57 3.99
CA GLU A 51 -12.62 10.46 3.45
C GLU A 51 -11.13 10.81 3.52
N LYS A 52 -10.33 9.88 4.02
CA LYS A 52 -8.89 10.08 4.19
C LYS A 52 -8.13 9.17 3.24
N PRO A 53 -7.22 9.70 2.43
CA PRO A 53 -6.38 8.83 1.62
C PRO A 53 -5.48 7.99 2.51
N PHE A 54 -5.33 6.72 2.18
CA PHE A 54 -4.54 5.77 2.98
C PHE A 54 -3.17 5.53 2.35
N VAL A 55 -3.16 5.18 1.07
CA VAL A 55 -1.92 4.89 0.35
C VAL A 55 -2.18 5.10 -1.14
N LEU A 56 -1.13 5.51 -1.84
CA LEU A 56 -1.15 5.64 -3.28
C LEU A 56 -0.37 4.46 -3.87
N LEU A 57 -1.00 3.72 -4.77
CA LEU A 57 -0.34 2.63 -5.49
C LEU A 57 -0.06 3.08 -6.91
N ILE A 58 1.21 3.11 -7.26
CA ILE A 58 1.64 3.38 -8.63
C ILE A 58 1.84 2.04 -9.31
N VAL A 59 1.04 1.76 -10.34
CA VAL A 59 0.98 0.44 -10.96
C VAL A 59 1.36 0.54 -12.43
N GLY A 60 2.16 -0.41 -12.90
CA GLY A 60 2.54 -0.47 -14.31
C GLY A 60 3.24 -1.77 -14.65
N TYR A 61 3.55 -1.93 -15.91
CA TYR A 61 4.33 -3.08 -16.36
C TYR A 61 5.81 -2.84 -16.08
N PRO A 62 6.57 -3.89 -15.68
CA PRO A 62 7.99 -3.73 -15.44
C PRO A 62 8.74 -3.45 -16.75
N ASP A 63 9.71 -2.55 -16.68
CA ASP A 63 10.63 -2.32 -17.79
C ASP A 63 11.57 -3.52 -17.93
N LYS A 64 12.05 -3.77 -19.14
CA LYS A 64 13.03 -4.83 -19.41
C LYS A 64 14.28 -4.66 -18.56
N ASP A 65 14.69 -3.42 -18.33
CA ASP A 65 15.93 -3.09 -17.63
C ASP A 65 15.69 -2.70 -16.17
N CYS A 66 14.52 -2.99 -15.62
CA CYS A 66 14.23 -2.62 -14.24
C CYS A 66 15.15 -3.37 -13.28
N LYS A 67 15.66 -2.64 -12.30
CA LYS A 67 16.58 -3.19 -11.30
C LYS A 67 16.02 -2.90 -9.91
N ILE A 68 16.17 -3.87 -9.04
CA ILE A 68 15.78 -3.70 -7.63
C ILE A 68 17.07 -3.48 -6.84
N PRO A 69 17.11 -2.47 -5.96
CA PRO A 69 18.29 -2.26 -5.12
C PRO A 69 18.64 -3.54 -4.35
N THR A 70 19.91 -3.86 -4.27
CA THR A 70 20.38 -5.09 -3.63
C THR A 70 19.90 -5.18 -2.19
N PHE A 71 19.92 -4.07 -1.44
CA PHE A 71 19.48 -4.08 -0.05
C PHE A 71 17.99 -4.40 0.11
N ALA A 72 17.18 -4.16 -0.92
CA ALA A 72 15.75 -4.48 -0.86
C ALA A 72 15.50 -5.99 -0.87
N LYS A 73 16.48 -6.78 -1.33
CA LYS A 73 16.41 -8.23 -1.33
C LYS A 73 16.80 -8.83 0.01
N ASN A 74 17.43 -8.06 0.88
CA ASN A 74 17.82 -8.51 2.20
C ASN A 74 16.62 -8.46 3.12
N LYS A 75 16.27 -9.59 3.70
CA LYS A 75 15.14 -9.70 4.62
C LYS A 75 15.63 -10.18 5.96
N LYS A 76 14.98 -9.74 7.01
CA LYS A 76 15.26 -10.23 8.36
C LYS A 76 14.88 -11.70 8.44
N LYS A 77 15.68 -12.46 9.19
CA LYS A 77 15.36 -13.87 9.42
C LYS A 77 14.11 -13.95 10.28
N LEU A 78 13.36 -15.05 10.12
CA LEU A 78 12.12 -15.24 10.85
C LEU A 78 12.32 -15.12 12.37
N LYS A 79 13.41 -15.66 12.89
CA LYS A 79 13.70 -15.60 14.33
C LYS A 79 13.97 -14.18 14.84
N GLU A 80 14.30 -13.23 13.95
CA GLU A 80 14.55 -11.83 14.33
C GLU A 80 13.26 -11.04 14.46
N ILE A 81 12.19 -11.46 13.81
CA ILE A 81 10.93 -10.71 13.74
C ILE A 81 9.75 -11.45 14.38
N SER A 82 9.98 -12.65 14.93
CA SER A 82 8.91 -13.44 15.53
C SER A 82 9.35 -14.01 16.86
N THR A 83 8.37 -14.25 17.73
CA THR A 83 8.58 -14.94 19.00
C THR A 83 7.59 -16.09 19.05
N ILE A 84 8.11 -17.28 19.41
CA ILE A 84 7.29 -18.48 19.57
C ILE A 84 7.07 -18.70 21.06
N PHE A 85 5.83 -18.78 21.45
CA PHE A 85 5.44 -18.99 22.84
C PHE A 85 5.14 -20.45 23.13
#